data_dc59d36928595717c99d8387afa13d07
#
_entry.id   dc59d36928595717c99d8387afa13d07
#
_cell.length_a   1.000
_cell.length_b   1.000
_cell.length_c   1.000
_cell.angle_alpha   90.00
_cell.angle_beta   90.00
_cell.angle_gamma   90.00
#
_symmetry.space_group_name_H-M   'P 1'
#
loop_
_entity.id
_entity.type
_entity.pdbx_description
1 polymer ?
#
loop_
_entity_poly.entity_id
_entity_poly.type
_entity_poly.pdbx_seq_one_letter_code
_entity_poly.pdbx_strand_id
1 'polypeptide(L)'
;MATSEIEKLERRYAENPHGLTFAPLAEVHRKNGDVARALELLTAGLELHPNYIPASIVLGRCHQDQGDLPAAEAAFAHVLRLDDENVIALKSLADINERQENFADAENWLRRLVSVDRSNEEAR
;
A
#
# COMPACT_ATOMS: atom_id res chain seq x y z
N MET A 1 -19.68 14.56 -1.41
CA MET A 1 -18.24 14.67 -1.69
C MET A 1 -17.59 13.35 -1.93
N ALA A 2 -17.36 12.54 -0.92
CA ALA A 2 -16.79 11.21 -1.13
C ALA A 2 -17.64 10.36 -2.09
N THR A 3 -18.97 10.47 -2.01
CA THR A 3 -19.89 9.75 -2.89
C THR A 3 -19.66 10.11 -4.36
N SER A 4 -19.47 11.40 -4.66
CA SER A 4 -19.24 11.84 -6.03
C SER A 4 -17.90 11.31 -6.58
N GLU A 5 -16.87 11.28 -5.75
CA GLU A 5 -15.57 10.72 -6.12
C GLU A 5 -15.67 9.21 -6.37
N ILE A 6 -16.35 8.49 -5.49
CA ILE A 6 -16.58 7.05 -5.64
C ILE A 6 -17.33 6.76 -6.94
N GLU A 7 -18.39 7.50 -7.21
CA GLU A 7 -19.19 7.32 -8.43
C GLU A 7 -18.35 7.51 -9.69
N LYS A 8 -17.49 8.51 -9.70
CA LYS A 8 -16.59 8.77 -10.83
C LYS A 8 -15.60 7.62 -11.02
N LEU A 9 -15.01 7.14 -9.93
CA LEU A 9 -14.03 6.06 -9.98
C LEU A 9 -14.70 4.74 -10.38
N GLU A 10 -15.91 4.45 -9.86
CA GLU A 10 -16.65 3.26 -10.25
C GLU A 10 -16.97 3.29 -11.74
N ARG A 11 -17.33 4.45 -12.28
CA ARG A 11 -17.62 4.60 -13.71
C ARG A 11 -16.37 4.34 -14.54
N ARG A 12 -15.24 4.91 -14.16
CA ARG A 12 -13.97 4.69 -14.86
C ARG A 12 -13.56 3.23 -14.82
N TYR A 13 -13.73 2.60 -13.66
CA TYR A 13 -13.42 1.19 -13.50
C TYR A 13 -14.31 0.33 -14.41
N ALA A 14 -15.61 0.61 -14.44
CA ALA A 14 -16.55 -0.12 -15.30
C ALA A 14 -16.22 0.03 -16.79
N GLU A 15 -15.72 1.20 -17.20
CA GLU A 15 -15.34 1.45 -18.59
C GLU A 15 -14.06 0.72 -19.00
N ASN A 16 -13.13 0.52 -18.05
CA ASN A 16 -11.87 -0.17 -18.31
C ASN A 16 -11.41 -0.95 -17.07
N PRO A 17 -12.05 -2.11 -16.79
CA PRO A 17 -11.72 -2.88 -15.59
C PRO A 17 -10.33 -3.51 -15.62
N HIS A 18 -9.68 -3.55 -16.78
CA HIS A 18 -8.32 -4.10 -16.92
C HIS A 18 -7.23 -3.02 -16.76
N GLY A 19 -7.62 -1.76 -16.56
CA GLY A 19 -6.69 -0.66 -16.37
C GLY A 19 -6.24 -0.53 -14.93
N LEU A 20 -5.76 0.66 -14.57
CA LEU A 20 -5.16 0.92 -13.26
C LEU A 20 -6.10 1.63 -12.28
N THR A 21 -7.33 1.91 -12.66
CA THR A 21 -8.30 2.61 -11.81
C THR A 21 -8.65 1.81 -10.55
N PHE A 22 -8.44 0.50 -10.56
CA PHE A 22 -8.74 -0.34 -9.40
C PHE A 22 -8.02 0.11 -8.13
N ALA A 23 -6.79 0.62 -8.25
CA ALA A 23 -6.02 1.02 -7.06
C ALA A 23 -6.60 2.26 -6.36
N PRO A 24 -6.82 3.40 -7.04
CA PRO A 24 -7.46 4.53 -6.37
C PRO A 24 -8.89 4.23 -5.93
N LEU A 25 -9.63 3.41 -6.66
CA LEU A 25 -10.97 3.01 -6.25
C LEU A 25 -10.93 2.17 -4.97
N ALA A 26 -9.99 1.21 -4.88
CA ALA A 26 -9.79 0.43 -3.66
C ALA A 26 -9.45 1.33 -2.46
N GLU A 27 -8.60 2.33 -2.65
CA GLU A 27 -8.21 3.24 -1.58
C GLU A 27 -9.40 4.03 -1.05
N VAL A 28 -10.27 4.52 -1.92
CA VAL A 28 -11.46 5.25 -1.49
C VAL A 28 -12.40 4.34 -0.69
N HIS A 29 -12.62 3.11 -1.15
CA HIS A 29 -13.43 2.15 -0.40
C HIS A 29 -12.81 1.82 0.95
N ARG A 30 -11.49 1.62 1.01
CA ARG A 30 -10.80 1.38 2.28
C ARG A 30 -11.01 2.53 3.26
N LYS A 31 -10.83 3.76 2.82
CA LYS A 31 -11.01 4.96 3.66
C LYS A 31 -12.45 5.10 4.17
N ASN A 32 -13.40 4.61 3.40
CA ASN A 32 -14.81 4.64 3.79
C ASN A 32 -15.21 3.42 4.63
N GLY A 33 -14.26 2.59 5.02
CA GLY A 33 -14.52 1.44 5.88
C GLY A 33 -14.95 0.18 5.14
N ASP A 34 -15.00 0.20 3.81
CA ASP A 34 -15.36 -0.98 3.01
C ASP A 34 -14.10 -1.71 2.54
N VAL A 35 -13.40 -2.32 3.51
CA VAL A 35 -12.15 -3.04 3.23
C VAL A 35 -12.42 -4.28 2.38
N ALA A 36 -13.55 -4.92 2.54
CA ALA A 36 -13.91 -6.11 1.75
C ALA A 36 -13.96 -5.78 0.25
N ARG A 37 -14.61 -4.69 -0.12
CA ARG A 37 -14.68 -4.25 -1.51
C ARG A 37 -13.29 -3.86 -2.02
N ALA A 38 -12.51 -3.17 -1.20
CA ALA A 38 -11.16 -2.80 -1.56
C ALA A 38 -10.31 -4.04 -1.89
N LEU A 39 -10.39 -5.08 -1.05
CA LEU A 39 -9.64 -6.32 -1.27
C LEU A 39 -10.08 -7.04 -2.54
N GLU A 40 -11.37 -7.06 -2.86
CA GLU A 40 -11.85 -7.65 -4.11
C GLU A 40 -11.20 -6.97 -5.33
N LEU A 41 -11.21 -5.63 -5.33
CA LEU A 41 -10.63 -4.84 -6.41
C LEU A 41 -9.13 -5.08 -6.54
N LEU A 42 -8.43 -5.13 -5.41
CA LEU A 42 -6.99 -5.33 -5.40
C LEU A 42 -6.60 -6.72 -5.85
N THR A 43 -7.35 -7.75 -5.45
CA THR A 43 -7.08 -9.12 -5.85
C THR A 43 -7.16 -9.24 -7.38
N ALA A 44 -8.24 -8.75 -7.97
CA ALA A 44 -8.42 -8.81 -9.43
C ALA A 44 -7.38 -7.95 -10.16
N GLY A 45 -7.15 -6.73 -9.67
CA GLY A 45 -6.23 -5.80 -10.33
C GLY A 45 -4.77 -6.24 -10.25
N LEU A 46 -4.35 -6.80 -9.12
CA LEU A 46 -2.97 -7.26 -8.96
C LEU A 46 -2.68 -8.55 -9.74
N GLU A 47 -3.69 -9.34 -10.07
CA GLU A 47 -3.50 -10.45 -11.00
C GLU A 47 -3.08 -9.95 -12.38
N LEU A 48 -3.65 -8.82 -12.81
CA LEU A 48 -3.33 -8.22 -14.10
C LEU A 48 -2.07 -7.35 -14.05
N HIS A 49 -1.83 -6.70 -12.91
CA HIS A 49 -0.75 -5.74 -12.73
C HIS A 49 0.03 -6.01 -11.42
N PRO A 50 0.76 -7.15 -11.35
CA PRO A 50 1.39 -7.59 -10.09
C PRO A 50 2.49 -6.66 -9.58
N ASN A 51 3.06 -5.83 -10.45
CA ASN A 51 4.15 -4.92 -10.09
C ASN A 51 3.70 -3.45 -9.98
N TYR A 52 2.40 -3.23 -9.89
CA TYR A 52 1.87 -1.87 -9.74
C TYR A 52 1.95 -1.45 -8.26
N ILE A 53 2.99 -0.72 -7.92
CA ILE A 53 3.31 -0.34 -6.53
C ILE A 53 2.13 0.31 -5.78
N PRO A 54 1.40 1.29 -6.34
CA PRO A 54 0.29 1.90 -5.60
C PRO A 54 -0.74 0.89 -5.12
N ALA A 55 -1.01 -0.15 -5.89
CA ALA A 55 -1.97 -1.20 -5.50
C ALA A 55 -1.45 -2.02 -4.33
N SER A 56 -0.17 -2.38 -4.34
CA SER A 56 0.43 -3.15 -3.24
C SER A 56 0.47 -2.35 -1.95
N ILE A 57 0.64 -1.03 -2.03
CA ILE A 57 0.58 -0.14 -0.86
C ILE A 57 -0.84 -0.16 -0.27
N VAL A 58 -1.87 -0.03 -1.12
CA VAL A 58 -3.26 -0.07 -0.64
C VAL A 58 -3.57 -1.44 -0.03
N LEU A 59 -3.08 -2.52 -0.64
CA LEU A 59 -3.24 -3.87 -0.11
C LEU A 59 -2.66 -3.98 1.30
N GLY A 60 -1.45 -3.48 1.51
CA GLY A 60 -0.81 -3.47 2.82
C GLY A 60 -1.64 -2.70 3.85
N ARG A 61 -2.17 -1.54 3.46
CA ARG A 61 -3.03 -0.73 4.31
C ARG A 61 -4.33 -1.44 4.67
N CYS A 62 -4.93 -2.16 3.71
CA CYS A 62 -6.13 -2.96 3.99
C CYS A 62 -5.86 -4.01 5.06
N HIS A 63 -4.74 -4.72 4.95
CA HIS A 63 -4.37 -5.74 5.93
C HIS A 63 -4.06 -5.12 7.30
N GLN A 64 -3.42 -3.94 7.34
CA GLN A 64 -3.22 -3.21 8.60
C GLN A 64 -4.56 -2.86 9.25
N ASP A 65 -5.52 -2.38 8.47
CA ASP A 65 -6.85 -2.04 8.97
C ASP A 65 -7.56 -3.26 9.56
N GLN A 66 -7.31 -4.44 9.01
CA GLN A 66 -7.87 -5.70 9.53
C GLN A 66 -7.09 -6.29 10.69
N GLY A 67 -5.96 -5.71 11.03
CA GLY A 67 -5.08 -6.26 12.08
C GLY A 67 -4.28 -7.47 11.63
N ASP A 68 -4.27 -7.78 10.33
CA ASP A 68 -3.48 -8.90 9.79
C ASP A 68 -2.07 -8.40 9.45
N LEU A 69 -1.25 -8.29 10.50
CA LEU A 69 0.09 -7.72 10.35
C LEU A 69 1.03 -8.56 9.48
N PRO A 70 1.01 -9.91 9.56
CA PRO A 70 1.84 -10.70 8.64
C PRO A 70 1.49 -10.49 7.17
N ALA A 71 0.21 -10.39 6.82
CA ALA A 71 -0.20 -10.12 5.44
C ALA A 71 0.19 -8.72 4.99
N ALA A 72 0.05 -7.73 5.90
CA ALA A 72 0.49 -6.36 5.62
C ALA A 72 2.00 -6.32 5.37
N GLU A 73 2.78 -6.99 6.19
CA GLU A 73 4.23 -7.07 6.03
C GLU A 73 4.60 -7.65 4.66
N ALA A 74 3.94 -8.71 4.23
CA ALA A 74 4.20 -9.33 2.94
C ALA A 74 3.94 -8.33 1.79
N ALA A 75 2.87 -7.57 1.86
CA ALA A 75 2.54 -6.57 0.82
C ALA A 75 3.60 -5.48 0.74
N PHE A 76 4.01 -4.91 1.88
CA PHE A 76 5.04 -3.87 1.88
C PHE A 76 6.43 -4.41 1.53
N ALA A 77 6.74 -5.64 1.90
CA ALA A 77 7.98 -6.29 1.48
C ALA A 77 8.03 -6.43 -0.05
N HIS A 78 6.89 -6.75 -0.67
CA HIS A 78 6.81 -6.80 -2.13
C HIS A 78 7.10 -5.43 -2.76
N VAL A 79 6.57 -4.35 -2.16
CA VAL A 79 6.88 -2.98 -2.62
C VAL A 79 8.38 -2.73 -2.59
N LEU A 80 9.08 -3.15 -1.52
CA LEU A 80 10.53 -2.94 -1.41
C LEU A 80 11.34 -3.77 -2.40
N ARG A 81 10.81 -4.91 -2.85
CA ARG A 81 11.48 -5.67 -3.93
C ARG A 81 11.42 -4.92 -5.26
N LEU A 82 10.38 -4.11 -5.46
CA LEU A 82 10.21 -3.32 -6.68
C LEU A 82 10.89 -1.95 -6.59
N ASP A 83 10.92 -1.36 -5.42
CA ASP A 83 11.51 -0.05 -5.13
C ASP A 83 12.07 -0.09 -3.71
N ASP A 84 13.37 -0.37 -3.59
CA ASP A 84 14.03 -0.59 -2.29
C ASP A 84 14.20 0.68 -1.45
N GLU A 85 13.87 1.84 -2.01
CA GLU A 85 13.89 3.13 -1.30
C GLU A 85 12.49 3.70 -1.06
N ASN A 86 11.45 2.89 -1.24
CA ASN A 86 10.09 3.36 -1.07
C ASN A 86 9.83 3.76 0.39
N VAL A 87 9.61 5.05 0.61
CA VAL A 87 9.45 5.63 1.95
C VAL A 87 8.21 5.08 2.66
N ILE A 88 7.11 4.91 1.94
CA ILE A 88 5.87 4.41 2.53
C ILE A 88 6.07 2.98 3.03
N ALA A 89 6.70 2.13 2.22
CA ALA A 89 6.95 0.74 2.61
C ALA A 89 7.92 0.65 3.79
N LEU A 90 9.01 1.42 3.79
CA LEU A 90 9.98 1.43 4.89
C LEU A 90 9.33 1.85 6.20
N LYS A 91 8.55 2.93 6.16
CA LYS A 91 7.86 3.43 7.35
C LYS A 91 6.81 2.44 7.85
N SER A 92 6.06 1.85 6.92
CA SER A 92 5.02 0.88 7.28
C SER A 92 5.60 -0.39 7.90
N LEU A 93 6.71 -0.89 7.35
CA LEU A 93 7.38 -2.07 7.90
C LEU A 93 7.97 -1.80 9.29
N ALA A 94 8.52 -0.59 9.51
CA ALA A 94 8.99 -0.19 10.84
C ALA A 94 7.83 -0.22 11.85
N ASP A 95 6.69 0.35 11.48
CA ASP A 95 5.51 0.39 12.34
C ASP A 95 4.98 -1.03 12.64
N ILE A 96 4.88 -1.86 11.62
CA ILE A 96 4.40 -3.24 11.77
C ILE A 96 5.31 -4.04 12.70
N ASN A 97 6.62 -3.95 12.50
CA ASN A 97 7.57 -4.70 13.32
C ASN A 97 7.58 -4.21 14.77
N GLU A 98 7.42 -2.90 14.98
CA GLU A 98 7.29 -2.35 16.31
C GLU A 98 6.06 -2.89 17.03
N ARG A 99 4.92 -2.96 16.35
CA ARG A 99 3.68 -3.50 16.91
C ARG A 99 3.78 -4.99 17.22
N GLN A 100 4.59 -5.73 16.47
CA GLN A 100 4.85 -7.14 16.73
C GLN A 100 5.98 -7.35 17.73
N GLU A 101 6.50 -6.27 18.30
CA GLU A 101 7.61 -6.29 19.24
C GLU A 101 8.92 -6.83 18.66
N ASN A 102 9.05 -6.76 17.33
CA ASN A 102 10.29 -7.08 16.61
C ASN A 102 11.13 -5.80 16.50
N PHE A 103 11.64 -5.33 17.65
CA PHE A 103 12.28 -4.02 17.72
C PHE A 103 13.57 -3.91 16.92
N ALA A 104 14.34 -4.98 16.84
CA ALA A 104 15.58 -4.98 16.03
C ALA A 104 15.26 -4.76 14.55
N ASP A 105 14.23 -5.43 14.03
CA ASP A 105 13.82 -5.26 12.64
C ASP A 105 13.23 -3.87 12.40
N ALA A 106 12.44 -3.38 13.35
CA ALA A 106 11.89 -2.02 13.27
C ALA A 106 13.01 -0.98 13.18
N GLU A 107 14.04 -1.13 13.99
CA GLU A 107 15.19 -0.23 13.97
C GLU A 107 15.92 -0.28 12.62
N ASN A 108 16.09 -1.45 12.05
CA ASN A 108 16.74 -1.60 10.73
C ASN A 108 15.96 -0.86 9.64
N TRP A 109 14.63 -0.96 9.64
CA TRP A 109 13.80 -0.23 8.68
C TRP A 109 13.92 1.27 8.86
N LEU A 110 13.93 1.75 10.11
CA LEU A 110 14.09 3.18 10.41
C LEU A 110 15.45 3.70 9.97
N ARG A 111 16.51 2.92 10.15
CA ARG A 111 17.84 3.31 9.68
C ARG A 111 17.87 3.45 8.16
N ARG A 112 17.24 2.55 7.44
CA ARG A 112 17.14 2.63 5.98
C ARG A 112 16.35 3.86 5.57
N LEU A 113 15.26 4.16 6.27
CA LEU A 113 14.45 5.35 6.00
C LEU A 113 15.28 6.64 6.16
N VAL A 114 16.04 6.75 7.23
CA VAL A 114 16.93 7.91 7.46
C VAL A 114 17.97 8.02 6.35
N SER A 115 18.53 6.90 5.92
CA SER A 115 19.51 6.87 4.83
C SER A 115 18.93 7.39 3.52
N VAL A 116 17.69 7.02 3.20
CA VAL A 116 16.98 7.52 2.00
C VAL A 116 16.75 9.02 2.10
N ASP A 117 16.31 9.52 3.27
CA ASP A 117 16.08 10.95 3.48
C ASP A 117 17.38 11.75 3.30
N ARG A 118 18.49 11.27 3.82
CA ARG A 118 19.79 11.92 3.66
C ARG A 118 20.21 11.97 2.20
N SER A 119 20.06 10.87 1.47
CA SER A 119 20.38 10.81 0.05
C SER A 119 19.55 11.83 -0.74
N ASN A 120 18.28 11.96 -0.41
CA ASN A 120 17.40 12.92 -1.07
C ASN A 120 17.83 14.37 -0.78
N GLU A 121 18.23 14.67 0.45
CA GLU A 121 18.72 15.99 0.82
C GLU A 121 20.01 16.33 0.10
N GLU A 122 20.94 15.40 0.03
CA GLU A 122 22.22 15.59 -0.68
C GLU A 122 22.04 15.80 -2.19
N ALA A 123 21.00 15.17 -2.77
CA ALA A 123 20.71 15.29 -4.19
C ALA A 123 20.11 16.66 -4.56
N ARG A 124 19.59 17.41 -3.59
CA ARG A 124 19.04 18.74 -3.81
C ARG A 124 20.13 19.77 -3.86
#